data_0f6c34779337270e484e779ed580d8a9
#
_entry.id   0f6c34779337270e484e779ed580d8a9
#
_cell.length_a   1.000
_cell.length_b   1.000
_cell.length_c   1.000
_cell.angle_alpha   90.00
_cell.angle_beta   90.00
_cell.angle_gamma   90.00
#
_symmetry.space_group_name_H-M   'P 1'
#
loop_
_entity.id
_entity.type
_entity.pdbx_description
1 polymer ?
#
loop_
_entity_poly.entity_id
_entity_poly.type
_entity_poly.pdbx_seq_one_letter_code
_entity_poly.pdbx_strand_id
1 'polypeptide(L)'
;MEETAAQGSRLFPHAAPKAFRATYHLVILRLFYSDAFYTLYFSEKKRSRVEEAIFMAEEKALVGIIMGSESDMPNMEPCMKQLEEFGIPYEVKVASAHRKPAEVHEWASGAEERGMRVIVAAAGKAAHLGGVVAAYTPLPVIAVPMKTSDLGGLDSLLSMVQMPSGVPVACVAINGAKNAAILAVQMLGTGCDECRKKISDFKAKMAE
;
A
#
# COMPACT_ATOMS: atom_id res chain seq x y z
N MET A 1 -20.59 3.80 -38.59
CA MET A 1 -19.37 3.90 -37.71
C MET A 1 -19.00 5.35 -37.34
N GLU A 2 -19.61 6.36 -37.91
CA GLU A 2 -19.37 7.79 -37.58
C GLU A 2 -20.20 8.34 -36.40
N GLU A 3 -21.33 7.71 -36.07
CA GLU A 3 -22.21 8.19 -34.99
C GLU A 3 -21.71 7.93 -33.56
N THR A 4 -20.79 6.96 -33.36
CA THR A 4 -20.25 6.63 -32.05
C THR A 4 -19.12 7.55 -31.58
N ALA A 5 -18.48 8.27 -32.49
CA ALA A 5 -17.43 9.23 -32.17
C ALA A 5 -17.95 10.56 -31.57
N ALA A 6 -19.21 10.92 -31.89
CA ALA A 6 -19.81 12.18 -31.46
C ALA A 6 -20.37 12.16 -30.03
N GLN A 7 -20.61 11.00 -29.43
CA GLN A 7 -21.14 10.88 -28.08
C GLN A 7 -20.06 10.94 -27.00
N GLY A 8 -18.77 10.67 -27.32
CA GLY A 8 -17.66 10.70 -26.37
C GLY A 8 -17.25 12.11 -25.89
N SER A 9 -17.65 13.16 -26.60
CA SER A 9 -17.22 14.55 -26.32
C SER A 9 -18.00 15.26 -25.20
N ARG A 10 -19.07 14.67 -24.68
CA ARG A 10 -19.96 15.30 -23.67
C ARG A 10 -19.70 14.86 -22.23
N LEU A 11 -18.75 13.96 -21.99
CA LEU A 11 -18.52 13.34 -20.68
C LEU A 11 -17.46 14.05 -19.80
N PHE A 12 -16.87 15.17 -20.24
CA PHE A 12 -15.83 15.84 -19.48
C PHE A 12 -16.11 17.32 -19.22
N PRO A 13 -15.93 17.81 -17.98
CA PRO A 13 -15.82 19.24 -17.72
C PRO A 13 -14.56 19.79 -18.40
N HIS A 14 -14.67 21.00 -19.00
CA HIS A 14 -13.62 21.66 -19.79
C HIS A 14 -12.29 21.95 -19.04
N ALA A 15 -12.18 21.61 -17.74
CA ALA A 15 -11.08 21.97 -16.85
C ALA A 15 -10.14 20.82 -16.48
N ALA A 16 -10.25 19.62 -17.05
CA ALA A 16 -9.37 18.50 -16.67
C ALA A 16 -7.97 18.65 -17.30
N PRO A 17 -6.87 18.40 -16.54
CA PRO A 17 -5.50 18.43 -17.03
C PRO A 17 -5.29 17.50 -18.23
N LYS A 18 -4.41 17.87 -19.19
CA LYS A 18 -4.14 17.07 -20.40
C LYS A 18 -3.69 15.63 -20.10
N ALA A 19 -2.95 15.43 -19.02
CA ALA A 19 -2.52 14.12 -18.55
C ALA A 19 -3.72 13.24 -18.11
N PHE A 20 -4.70 13.82 -17.42
CA PHE A 20 -5.93 13.14 -16.98
C PHE A 20 -6.79 12.66 -18.17
N ARG A 21 -6.89 13.47 -19.22
CA ARG A 21 -7.61 13.08 -20.45
C ARG A 21 -6.96 11.92 -21.20
N ALA A 22 -5.61 11.87 -21.22
CA ALA A 22 -4.88 10.78 -21.88
C ALA A 22 -5.07 9.44 -21.12
N THR A 23 -5.01 9.47 -19.79
CA THR A 23 -5.20 8.30 -18.94
C THR A 23 -6.61 7.74 -19.03
N TYR A 24 -7.62 8.61 -19.05
CA TYR A 24 -9.03 8.21 -19.16
C TYR A 24 -9.37 7.58 -20.53
N HIS A 25 -8.81 8.11 -21.63
CA HIS A 25 -8.95 7.50 -22.96
C HIS A 25 -8.33 6.09 -23.02
N LEU A 26 -7.22 5.86 -22.31
CA LEU A 26 -6.55 4.57 -22.25
C LEU A 26 -7.31 3.54 -21.40
N VAL A 27 -7.95 3.97 -20.31
CA VAL A 27 -8.83 3.13 -19.49
C VAL A 27 -10.07 2.70 -20.29
N ILE A 28 -10.70 3.62 -21.04
CA ILE A 28 -11.83 3.32 -21.90
C ILE A 28 -11.41 2.35 -23.02
N LEU A 29 -10.26 2.53 -23.64
CA LEU A 29 -9.75 1.62 -24.66
C LEU A 29 -9.55 0.20 -24.13
N ARG A 30 -9.11 0.03 -22.89
CA ARG A 30 -8.99 -1.30 -22.25
C ARG A 30 -10.34 -1.95 -21.94
N LEU A 31 -11.36 -1.15 -21.60
CA LEU A 31 -12.71 -1.66 -21.29
C LEU A 31 -13.49 -2.08 -22.55
N PHE A 32 -13.17 -1.52 -23.71
CA PHE A 32 -13.94 -1.73 -24.95
C PHE A 32 -13.23 -2.53 -26.05
N TYR A 33 -11.91 -2.78 -25.93
CA TYR A 33 -11.13 -3.53 -26.93
C TYR A 33 -10.47 -4.75 -26.30
N SER A 34 -10.38 -5.84 -27.09
CA SER A 34 -9.75 -7.10 -26.63
C SER A 34 -8.27 -6.91 -26.32
N ASP A 35 -7.75 -7.71 -25.38
CA ASP A 35 -6.32 -7.74 -24.97
C ASP A 35 -5.35 -7.85 -26.16
N ALA A 36 -5.78 -8.51 -27.26
CA ALA A 36 -5.00 -8.64 -28.50
C ALA A 36 -4.78 -7.29 -29.21
N PHE A 37 -5.76 -6.38 -29.22
CA PHE A 37 -5.64 -5.07 -29.83
C PHE A 37 -4.71 -4.15 -29.01
N TYR A 38 -4.79 -4.27 -27.68
CA TYR A 38 -3.96 -3.50 -26.76
C TYR A 38 -2.48 -3.93 -26.87
N THR A 39 -2.23 -5.22 -27.03
CA THR A 39 -0.87 -5.80 -27.20
C THR A 39 -0.22 -5.38 -28.52
N LEU A 40 -0.99 -5.20 -29.59
CA LEU A 40 -0.49 -4.78 -30.92
C LEU A 40 -0.14 -3.29 -30.99
N TYR A 41 -0.78 -2.44 -30.19
CA TYR A 41 -0.66 -0.98 -30.31
C TYR A 41 0.39 -0.35 -29.40
N PHE A 42 0.75 -1.01 -28.30
CA PHE A 42 1.72 -0.49 -27.34
C PHE A 42 2.96 -1.37 -27.24
N SER A 43 4.15 -0.79 -27.41
CA SER A 43 5.40 -1.48 -27.05
C SER A 43 5.37 -1.84 -25.56
N GLU A 44 5.99 -2.95 -25.16
CA GLU A 44 6.01 -3.44 -23.75
C GLU A 44 6.36 -2.34 -22.73
N LYS A 45 7.29 -1.44 -23.09
CA LYS A 45 7.70 -0.32 -22.25
C LYS A 45 6.64 0.78 -22.08
N LYS A 46 5.76 1.00 -23.08
CA LYS A 46 4.62 1.93 -22.97
C LYS A 46 3.46 1.29 -22.20
N ARG A 47 3.27 -0.02 -22.36
CA ARG A 47 2.27 -0.80 -21.66
C ARG A 47 2.53 -0.80 -20.15
N SER A 48 3.76 -1.07 -19.73
CA SER A 48 4.22 -1.00 -18.34
C SER A 48 3.95 0.37 -17.72
N ARG A 49 4.31 1.47 -18.40
CA ARG A 49 4.07 2.84 -17.90
C ARG A 49 2.59 3.21 -17.78
N VAL A 50 1.74 2.68 -18.65
CA VAL A 50 0.31 2.94 -18.60
C VAL A 50 -0.34 2.13 -17.47
N GLU A 51 0.07 0.88 -17.30
CA GLU A 51 -0.38 0.04 -16.18
C GLU A 51 0.07 0.61 -14.83
N GLU A 52 1.31 1.14 -14.74
CA GLU A 52 1.79 1.90 -13.59
C GLU A 52 0.98 3.17 -13.33
N ALA A 53 0.71 3.96 -14.37
CA ALA A 53 -0.06 5.19 -14.23
C ALA A 53 -1.52 4.91 -13.83
N ILE A 54 -2.12 3.82 -14.31
CA ILE A 54 -3.45 3.36 -13.89
C ILE A 54 -3.40 2.87 -12.43
N PHE A 55 -2.38 2.12 -12.04
CA PHE A 55 -2.17 1.63 -10.69
C PHE A 55 -2.05 2.78 -9.67
N MET A 56 -1.40 3.90 -10.06
CA MET A 56 -1.24 5.09 -9.22
C MET A 56 -2.41 6.08 -9.31
N ALA A 57 -3.20 6.05 -10.40
CA ALA A 57 -4.30 7.00 -10.64
C ALA A 57 -5.64 6.57 -10.05
N GLU A 58 -5.82 5.30 -9.71
CA GLU A 58 -6.92 4.89 -8.86
C GLU A 58 -6.59 5.38 -7.44
N GLU A 59 -7.45 6.20 -6.84
CA GLU A 59 -7.32 6.68 -5.43
C GLU A 59 -7.43 5.55 -4.38
N LYS A 60 -7.05 4.33 -4.76
CA LYS A 60 -7.05 3.16 -3.89
C LYS A 60 -5.80 3.16 -3.02
N ALA A 61 -5.98 2.88 -1.74
CA ALA A 61 -4.88 2.71 -0.80
C ALA A 61 -3.97 1.56 -1.25
N LEU A 62 -2.66 1.85 -1.43
CA LEU A 62 -1.63 0.85 -1.74
C LEU A 62 -1.04 0.22 -0.47
N VAL A 63 -1.06 0.95 0.63
CA VAL A 63 -0.55 0.50 1.93
C VAL A 63 -1.69 0.53 2.95
N GLY A 64 -1.94 -0.61 3.59
CA GLY A 64 -2.80 -0.68 4.75
C GLY A 64 -2.00 -0.44 6.04
N ILE A 65 -2.49 0.40 6.94
CA ILE A 65 -1.92 0.59 8.27
C ILE A 65 -2.95 0.11 9.29
N ILE A 66 -2.62 -0.88 10.10
CA ILE A 66 -3.51 -1.34 11.16
C ILE A 66 -2.83 -1.25 12.52
N MET A 67 -3.55 -0.74 13.52
CA MET A 67 -3.07 -0.56 14.89
C MET A 67 -3.99 -1.27 15.88
N GLY A 68 -3.39 -1.85 16.94
CA GLY A 68 -4.14 -2.54 18.00
C GLY A 68 -4.92 -1.59 18.93
N SER A 69 -4.53 -0.31 18.98
CA SER A 69 -5.11 0.72 19.85
C SER A 69 -4.93 2.10 19.26
N GLU A 70 -5.86 3.02 19.55
CA GLU A 70 -5.72 4.44 19.21
C GLU A 70 -4.50 5.09 19.91
N SER A 71 -4.08 4.56 21.05
CA SER A 71 -2.86 5.00 21.74
C SER A 71 -1.57 4.84 20.92
N ASP A 72 -1.59 4.01 19.88
CA ASP A 72 -0.45 3.78 19.01
C ASP A 72 -0.35 4.84 17.90
N MET A 73 -1.43 5.61 17.67
CA MET A 73 -1.53 6.61 16.59
C MET A 73 -0.36 7.63 16.60
N PRO A 74 0.00 8.27 17.74
CA PRO A 74 1.10 9.25 17.74
C PRO A 74 2.44 8.61 17.32
N ASN A 75 2.68 7.34 17.67
CA ASN A 75 3.89 6.62 17.29
C ASN A 75 3.87 6.19 15.82
N MET A 76 2.70 6.09 15.19
CA MET A 76 2.53 5.74 13.78
C MET A 76 2.44 6.94 12.84
N GLU A 77 2.26 8.17 13.34
CA GLU A 77 2.32 9.39 12.52
C GLU A 77 3.57 9.47 11.62
N PRO A 78 4.80 9.10 12.08
CA PRO A 78 5.96 9.11 11.20
C PRO A 78 5.86 8.17 10.00
N CYS A 79 5.07 7.08 10.10
CA CYS A 79 4.78 6.18 8.97
C CYS A 79 3.89 6.90 7.95
N MET A 80 2.80 7.48 8.41
CA MET A 80 1.85 8.20 7.55
C MET A 80 2.51 9.37 6.82
N LYS A 81 3.24 10.23 7.56
CA LYS A 81 3.99 11.35 6.98
C LYS A 81 5.00 10.90 5.91
N GLN A 82 5.71 9.80 6.16
CA GLN A 82 6.68 9.29 5.19
C GLN A 82 6.00 8.73 3.93
N LEU A 83 4.82 8.11 4.04
CA LEU A 83 4.02 7.69 2.88
C LEU A 83 3.50 8.91 2.10
N GLU A 84 3.05 9.96 2.79
CA GLU A 84 2.64 11.24 2.19
C GLU A 84 3.80 11.92 1.44
N GLU A 85 5.00 11.97 2.04
CA GLU A 85 6.21 12.50 1.38
C GLU A 85 6.56 11.71 0.10
N PHE A 86 6.29 10.42 0.08
CA PHE A 86 6.45 9.58 -1.12
C PHE A 86 5.26 9.68 -2.08
N GLY A 87 4.13 10.32 -1.69
CA GLY A 87 2.91 10.35 -2.47
C GLY A 87 2.30 8.96 -2.65
N ILE A 88 2.35 8.12 -1.62
CA ILE A 88 1.77 6.77 -1.61
C ILE A 88 0.44 6.79 -0.83
N PRO A 89 -0.69 6.47 -1.47
CA PRO A 89 -1.98 6.42 -0.80
C PRO A 89 -2.04 5.26 0.20
N TYR A 90 -2.66 5.51 1.36
CA TYR A 90 -2.80 4.53 2.42
C TYR A 90 -4.17 4.58 3.09
N GLU A 91 -4.55 3.49 3.74
CA GLU A 91 -5.75 3.36 4.58
C GLU A 91 -5.32 3.07 6.02
N VAL A 92 -6.00 3.68 7.00
CA VAL A 92 -5.74 3.44 8.42
C VAL A 92 -6.92 2.73 9.08
N LYS A 93 -6.63 1.67 9.82
CA LYS A 93 -7.59 0.92 10.64
C LYS A 93 -7.09 0.81 12.07
N VAL A 94 -7.98 1.03 13.04
CA VAL A 94 -7.72 0.71 14.44
C VAL A 94 -8.61 -0.47 14.85
N ALA A 95 -8.00 -1.61 15.09
CA ALA A 95 -8.69 -2.82 15.54
C ALA A 95 -7.75 -3.75 16.32
N SER A 96 -8.14 -4.14 17.50
CA SER A 96 -7.38 -5.09 18.32
C SER A 96 -7.68 -6.54 17.92
N ALA A 97 -6.64 -7.32 17.58
CA ALA A 97 -6.79 -8.74 17.28
C ALA A 97 -7.39 -9.54 18.44
N HIS A 98 -7.19 -9.12 19.68
CA HIS A 98 -7.72 -9.80 20.86
C HIS A 98 -9.16 -9.41 21.20
N ARG A 99 -9.55 -8.14 20.97
CA ARG A 99 -10.86 -7.61 21.37
C ARG A 99 -11.86 -7.58 20.22
N LYS A 100 -11.37 -7.49 18.98
CA LYS A 100 -12.17 -7.38 17.75
C LYS A 100 -11.61 -8.29 16.64
N PRO A 101 -11.46 -9.61 16.90
CA PRO A 101 -10.83 -10.54 15.96
C PRO A 101 -11.57 -10.61 14.62
N ALA A 102 -12.90 -10.53 14.62
CA ALA A 102 -13.70 -10.57 13.40
C ALA A 102 -13.43 -9.34 12.49
N GLU A 103 -13.34 -8.12 13.07
CA GLU A 103 -13.02 -6.92 12.31
C GLU A 103 -11.62 -7.00 11.69
N VAL A 104 -10.63 -7.55 12.41
CA VAL A 104 -9.27 -7.73 11.89
C VAL A 104 -9.26 -8.75 10.76
N HIS A 105 -9.98 -9.87 10.91
CA HIS A 105 -10.12 -10.88 9.86
C HIS A 105 -10.72 -10.29 8.59
N GLU A 106 -11.89 -9.65 8.69
CA GLU A 106 -12.58 -9.05 7.54
C GLU A 106 -11.71 -8.00 6.85
N TRP A 107 -11.07 -7.12 7.61
CA TRP A 107 -10.22 -6.07 7.07
C TRP A 107 -8.99 -6.63 6.35
N ALA A 108 -8.31 -7.63 6.94
CA ALA A 108 -7.08 -8.21 6.38
C ALA A 108 -7.36 -9.04 5.13
N SER A 109 -8.41 -9.89 5.16
CA SER A 109 -8.77 -10.75 4.01
C SER A 109 -9.27 -9.95 2.81
N GLY A 110 -9.97 -8.83 3.02
CA GLY A 110 -10.43 -7.95 1.93
C GLY A 110 -9.40 -6.89 1.48
N ALA A 111 -8.20 -6.86 2.06
CA ALA A 111 -7.21 -5.81 1.78
C ALA A 111 -6.75 -5.77 0.32
N GLU A 112 -6.48 -6.93 -0.29
CA GLU A 112 -6.04 -7.03 -1.68
C GLU A 112 -7.12 -6.55 -2.66
N GLU A 113 -8.38 -6.88 -2.42
CA GLU A 113 -9.52 -6.45 -3.25
C GLU A 113 -9.72 -4.91 -3.20
N ARG A 114 -9.40 -4.30 -2.06
CA ARG A 114 -9.39 -2.83 -1.92
C ARG A 114 -8.20 -2.14 -2.59
N GLY A 115 -7.26 -2.91 -3.16
CA GLY A 115 -6.10 -2.39 -3.90
C GLY A 115 -4.79 -2.38 -3.11
N MET A 116 -4.80 -2.76 -1.83
CA MET A 116 -3.58 -2.80 -1.02
C MET A 116 -2.59 -3.83 -1.55
N ARG A 117 -1.31 -3.55 -1.36
CA ARG A 117 -0.18 -4.41 -1.77
C ARG A 117 0.76 -4.73 -0.61
N VAL A 118 0.72 -3.93 0.45
CA VAL A 118 1.53 -4.10 1.65
C VAL A 118 0.69 -3.70 2.85
N ILE A 119 0.85 -4.39 3.97
CA ILE A 119 0.20 -4.02 5.24
C ILE A 119 1.28 -3.73 6.28
N VAL A 120 1.11 -2.61 7.01
CA VAL A 120 1.90 -2.25 8.19
C VAL A 120 1.04 -2.48 9.42
N ALA A 121 1.47 -3.33 10.35
CA ALA A 121 0.74 -3.69 11.56
C ALA A 121 1.51 -3.26 12.81
N ALA A 122 0.89 -2.43 13.66
CA ALA A 122 1.50 -1.90 14.87
C ALA A 122 0.76 -2.38 16.13
N ALA A 123 1.50 -2.88 17.10
CA ALA A 123 0.95 -3.30 18.38
C ALA A 123 2.03 -3.35 19.49
N GLY A 124 1.58 -3.21 20.74
CA GLY A 124 2.40 -3.34 21.92
C GLY A 124 2.06 -4.56 22.77
N LYS A 125 2.87 -4.87 23.78
CA LYS A 125 2.73 -5.98 24.72
C LYS A 125 2.70 -7.33 23.99
N ALA A 126 1.66 -8.16 24.22
CA ALA A 126 1.39 -9.37 23.44
C ALA A 126 0.94 -8.99 22.02
N ALA A 127 1.90 -8.57 21.22
CA ALA A 127 1.69 -7.92 19.91
C ALA A 127 1.38 -8.93 18.80
N HIS A 128 0.29 -9.68 18.94
CA HIS A 128 -0.11 -10.74 17.99
C HIS A 128 -0.70 -10.21 16.69
N LEU A 129 -1.04 -8.91 16.62
CA LEU A 129 -1.76 -8.32 15.49
C LEU A 129 -1.07 -8.58 14.14
N GLY A 130 0.24 -8.38 14.05
CA GLY A 130 0.99 -8.59 12.80
C GLY A 130 0.90 -10.03 12.31
N GLY A 131 1.07 -11.00 13.20
CA GLY A 131 0.93 -12.42 12.89
C GLY A 131 -0.49 -12.83 12.52
N VAL A 132 -1.49 -12.29 13.23
CA VAL A 132 -2.92 -12.53 12.90
C VAL A 132 -3.27 -11.98 11.52
N VAL A 133 -2.85 -10.76 11.21
CA VAL A 133 -3.06 -10.17 9.87
C VAL A 133 -2.36 -11.00 8.79
N ALA A 134 -1.10 -11.39 9.00
CA ALA A 134 -0.34 -12.19 8.03
C ALA A 134 -0.95 -13.57 7.77
N ALA A 135 -1.72 -14.11 8.72
CA ALA A 135 -2.42 -15.38 8.52
C ALA A 135 -3.68 -15.25 7.63
N TYR A 136 -4.21 -14.04 7.46
CA TYR A 136 -5.47 -13.79 6.71
C TYR A 136 -5.27 -13.14 5.35
N THR A 137 -4.06 -12.79 4.97
CA THR A 137 -3.79 -12.13 3.68
C THR A 137 -2.58 -12.73 2.97
N PRO A 138 -2.57 -12.81 1.63
CA PRO A 138 -1.36 -13.13 0.87
C PRO A 138 -0.38 -11.95 0.78
N LEU A 139 -0.77 -10.75 1.20
CA LEU A 139 0.05 -9.55 1.11
C LEU A 139 1.22 -9.59 2.12
N PRO A 140 2.38 -9.01 1.79
CA PRO A 140 3.46 -8.86 2.74
C PRO A 140 3.03 -7.97 3.93
N VAL A 141 3.38 -8.42 5.15
CA VAL A 141 3.07 -7.72 6.40
C VAL A 141 4.36 -7.24 7.06
N ILE A 142 4.38 -5.95 7.40
CA ILE A 142 5.47 -5.29 8.13
C ILE A 142 4.98 -4.99 9.54
N ALA A 143 5.63 -5.56 10.55
CA ALA A 143 5.30 -5.31 11.95
C ALA A 143 6.11 -4.16 12.52
N VAL A 144 5.44 -3.28 13.25
CA VAL A 144 6.05 -2.21 14.07
C VAL A 144 5.79 -2.51 15.53
N PRO A 145 6.77 -3.07 16.25
CA PRO A 145 6.65 -3.29 17.69
C PRO A 145 6.56 -1.95 18.41
N MET A 146 5.55 -1.78 19.27
CA MET A 146 5.40 -0.58 20.07
C MET A 146 6.20 -0.69 21.38
N LYS A 147 6.85 0.42 21.75
CA LYS A 147 7.46 0.52 23.08
C LYS A 147 6.38 0.44 24.16
N THR A 148 6.62 -0.36 25.19
CA THR A 148 5.72 -0.54 26.31
C THR A 148 6.39 -0.13 27.62
N SER A 149 5.58 0.21 28.64
CA SER A 149 6.08 0.58 29.97
C SER A 149 6.71 -0.62 30.72
N ASP A 150 6.28 -1.85 30.39
CA ASP A 150 6.63 -3.04 31.17
C ASP A 150 8.02 -3.55 30.80
N LEU A 151 8.23 -3.90 29.51
CA LEU A 151 9.48 -4.48 29.01
C LEU A 151 10.16 -3.63 27.92
N GLY A 152 9.83 -2.35 27.85
CA GLY A 152 10.44 -1.41 26.89
C GLY A 152 10.17 -1.75 25.41
N GLY A 153 9.23 -2.65 25.13
CA GLY A 153 8.89 -3.12 23.79
C GLY A 153 9.58 -4.44 23.39
N LEU A 154 10.37 -5.05 24.26
CA LEU A 154 10.97 -6.36 23.99
C LEU A 154 9.90 -7.45 23.85
N ASP A 155 8.86 -7.38 24.66
CA ASP A 155 7.65 -8.22 24.58
C ASP A 155 6.97 -8.12 23.21
N SER A 156 6.73 -6.92 22.72
CA SER A 156 6.13 -6.69 21.41
C SER A 156 7.05 -7.12 20.26
N LEU A 157 8.34 -6.83 20.35
CA LEU A 157 9.33 -7.26 19.36
C LEU A 157 9.37 -8.80 19.25
N LEU A 158 9.50 -9.51 20.36
CA LEU A 158 9.57 -10.98 20.35
C LEU A 158 8.26 -11.61 19.87
N SER A 159 7.11 -11.01 20.19
CA SER A 159 5.81 -11.47 19.71
C SER A 159 5.65 -11.35 18.19
N MET A 160 6.35 -10.40 17.56
CA MET A 160 6.23 -10.12 16.11
C MET A 160 7.32 -10.82 15.29
N VAL A 161 8.52 -11.03 15.86
CA VAL A 161 9.66 -11.58 15.09
C VAL A 161 9.72 -13.11 15.14
N GLN A 162 9.21 -13.75 16.20
CA GLN A 162 9.24 -15.21 16.39
C GLN A 162 8.03 -15.89 15.73
N MET A 163 7.88 -15.69 14.41
CA MET A 163 6.77 -16.25 13.65
C MET A 163 6.99 -17.73 13.28
N PRO A 164 5.92 -18.54 13.27
CA PRO A 164 6.00 -19.93 12.82
C PRO A 164 6.28 -20.02 11.31
N SER A 165 6.83 -21.17 10.90
CA SER A 165 7.01 -21.48 9.48
C SER A 165 5.68 -21.42 8.74
N GLY A 166 5.68 -20.75 7.57
CA GLY A 166 4.51 -20.56 6.72
C GLY A 166 3.76 -19.23 6.93
N VAL A 167 4.01 -18.49 8.03
CA VAL A 167 3.40 -17.18 8.29
C VAL A 167 4.49 -16.13 8.58
N PRO A 168 5.24 -15.68 7.57
CA PRO A 168 6.32 -14.71 7.77
C PRO A 168 5.78 -13.30 8.02
N VAL A 169 6.48 -12.54 8.88
CA VAL A 169 6.25 -11.10 9.12
C VAL A 169 7.59 -10.38 9.08
N ALA A 170 7.71 -9.33 8.28
CA ALA A 170 8.89 -8.47 8.29
C ALA A 170 8.82 -7.53 9.51
N CYS A 171 9.82 -7.53 10.38
CA CYS A 171 9.79 -6.72 11.59
C CYS A 171 10.80 -5.57 11.50
N VAL A 172 10.37 -4.34 11.81
CA VAL A 172 11.24 -3.16 11.95
C VAL A 172 11.62 -2.94 13.45
N ALA A 173 12.46 -1.96 13.71
CA ALA A 173 12.84 -1.62 15.09
C ALA A 173 11.63 -1.21 15.95
N ILE A 174 11.75 -1.29 17.27
CA ILE A 174 10.75 -0.79 18.22
C ILE A 174 10.47 0.69 17.92
N ASN A 175 9.19 1.07 17.75
CA ASN A 175 8.73 2.38 17.30
C ASN A 175 9.29 2.79 15.93
N GLY A 176 9.74 1.84 15.10
CA GLY A 176 10.34 2.11 13.79
C GLY A 176 9.34 2.43 12.67
N ALA A 177 8.30 3.18 12.97
CA ALA A 177 7.20 3.48 12.07
C ALA A 177 7.64 4.12 10.73
N LYS A 178 8.61 5.05 10.76
CA LYS A 178 9.17 5.65 9.54
C LYS A 178 9.83 4.60 8.64
N ASN A 179 10.60 3.68 9.22
CA ASN A 179 11.24 2.60 8.46
C ASN A 179 10.22 1.60 7.91
N ALA A 180 9.09 1.40 8.58
CA ALA A 180 8.02 0.57 8.04
C ALA A 180 7.43 1.15 6.74
N ALA A 181 7.22 2.48 6.67
CA ALA A 181 6.80 3.15 5.45
C ALA A 181 7.84 3.02 4.33
N ILE A 182 9.13 3.24 4.64
CA ILE A 182 10.21 3.10 3.67
C ILE A 182 10.27 1.67 3.13
N LEU A 183 10.19 0.66 4.00
CA LEU A 183 10.19 -0.75 3.61
C LEU A 183 8.95 -1.10 2.76
N ALA A 184 7.77 -0.56 3.11
CA ALA A 184 6.56 -0.74 2.31
C ALA A 184 6.76 -0.21 0.88
N VAL A 185 7.31 1.00 0.72
CA VAL A 185 7.60 1.57 -0.61
C VAL A 185 8.70 0.79 -1.35
N GLN A 186 9.68 0.22 -0.64
CA GLN A 186 10.67 -0.69 -1.24
C GLN A 186 9.99 -1.96 -1.78
N MET A 187 9.05 -2.55 -1.05
CA MET A 187 8.27 -3.72 -1.49
C MET A 187 7.42 -3.37 -2.72
N LEU A 188 6.73 -2.23 -2.73
CA LEU A 188 6.02 -1.71 -3.91
C LEU A 188 6.97 -1.55 -5.10
N GLY A 189 8.18 -1.05 -4.85
CA GLY A 189 9.21 -0.82 -5.86
C GLY A 189 9.74 -2.08 -6.55
N THR A 190 9.42 -3.28 -6.09
CA THR A 190 9.76 -4.52 -6.80
C THR A 190 8.95 -4.71 -8.08
N GLY A 191 7.73 -4.14 -8.13
CA GLY A 191 6.83 -4.18 -9.29
C GLY A 191 6.47 -2.79 -9.85
N CYS A 192 6.95 -1.69 -9.25
CA CYS A 192 6.64 -0.32 -9.62
C CYS A 192 7.92 0.53 -9.76
N ASP A 193 8.29 0.89 -10.98
CA ASP A 193 9.51 1.67 -11.26
C ASP A 193 9.44 3.07 -10.65
N GLU A 194 8.27 3.70 -10.57
CA GLU A 194 8.08 4.99 -9.91
C GLU A 194 8.35 4.90 -8.40
N CYS A 195 7.80 3.87 -7.73
CA CYS A 195 8.09 3.62 -6.32
C CYS A 195 9.57 3.37 -6.08
N ARG A 196 10.22 2.60 -6.96
CA ARG A 196 11.66 2.34 -6.91
C ARG A 196 12.48 3.62 -7.05
N LYS A 197 12.08 4.49 -7.98
CA LYS A 197 12.72 5.79 -8.17
C LYS A 197 12.61 6.67 -6.93
N LYS A 198 11.43 6.76 -6.30
CA LYS A 198 11.22 7.50 -5.06
C LYS A 198 12.17 7.05 -3.95
N ILE A 199 12.37 5.74 -3.80
CA ILE A 199 13.32 5.18 -2.82
C ILE A 199 14.78 5.51 -3.19
N SER A 200 15.15 5.42 -4.46
CA SER A 200 16.50 5.77 -4.92
C SER A 200 16.82 7.23 -4.65
N ASP A 201 15.92 8.13 -4.99
CA ASP A 201 16.06 9.57 -4.77
C ASP A 201 16.13 9.90 -3.26
N PHE A 202 15.32 9.21 -2.44
CA PHE A 202 15.36 9.35 -0.98
C PHE A 202 16.71 8.92 -0.39
N LYS A 203 17.25 7.79 -0.85
CA LYS A 203 18.56 7.30 -0.38
C LYS A 203 19.71 8.18 -0.82
N ALA A 204 19.64 8.72 -2.03
CA ALA A 204 20.65 9.66 -2.52
C ALA A 204 20.72 10.92 -1.64
N LYS A 205 19.57 11.50 -1.29
CA LYS A 205 19.49 12.66 -0.37
C LYS A 205 19.99 12.39 1.04
N MET A 206 19.94 11.15 1.52
CA MET A 206 20.49 10.80 2.83
C MET A 206 22.01 10.70 2.83
N ALA A 207 22.65 10.57 1.66
CA ALA A 207 24.08 10.45 1.52
C ALA A 207 24.81 11.80 1.29
N GLU A 208 24.03 12.89 1.13
CA GLU A 208 24.50 14.28 1.06
C GLU A 208 24.75 14.86 2.46
#